data_22b3e90c1f1ec9f05922add20ad22d89
#
_entry.id   22b3e90c1f1ec9f05922add20ad22d89
#
_cell.length_a   1.000
_cell.length_b   1.000
_cell.length_c   1.000
_cell.angle_alpha   90.00
_cell.angle_beta   90.00
_cell.angle_gamma   90.00
#
_symmetry.space_group_name_H-M   'P 1'
#
loop_
_entity.id
_entity.type
_entity.pdbx_description
1 polymer ?
#
loop_
_entity_poly.entity_id
_entity_poly.type
_entity_poly.pdbx_seq_one_letter_code
_entity_poly.pdbx_strand_id
1 'polypeptide(L)'
;QRQMCIRDRCFALLLTLLLALGLTATAFAVEGETPTRPLITVDGQTYEDITEVPITKLYQLVNDGAVSPAETFRFSIAADSVTDSAITAAADMPVFTPSTFDIAFSEGAATAAGASSSFALPLPEFSSVGIYTYKITESAGSTAGVTYNGQALYLKITVLQPEGEGKVRVAAVHLGSADGSKQDNILNTYSAGTLNVTKTVAGLLGDRDKDFRFHVTLTRQSGYDMNSTIGFSVAGVDQSFTPAWDDNGQCTVDFTLKHGQTASLTNLPYGMSYTVTEDDYTGEG
;
A
#
# COMPACT_ATOMS: atom_id res chain seq x y z
N GLN A 1 22.95 43.77 -6.55
CA GLN A 1 23.91 42.63 -6.64
C GLN A 1 23.44 41.34 -5.99
N ARG A 2 22.54 41.35 -4.99
CA ARG A 2 22.00 40.08 -4.37
C ARG A 2 20.91 39.39 -5.20
N GLN A 3 20.15 40.13 -6.00
CA GLN A 3 19.10 39.54 -6.87
C GLN A 3 19.64 38.78 -8.06
N MET A 4 20.84 39.13 -8.55
CA MET A 4 21.46 38.46 -9.71
C MET A 4 21.97 37.04 -9.38
N CYS A 5 22.45 36.80 -8.15
CA CYS A 5 22.91 35.47 -7.70
C CYS A 5 21.81 34.43 -7.52
N ILE A 6 20.57 34.86 -7.20
CA ILE A 6 19.44 33.95 -7.03
C ILE A 6 18.92 33.47 -8.40
N ARG A 7 18.95 34.35 -9.39
CA ARG A 7 18.53 34.08 -10.77
C ARG A 7 19.38 32.99 -11.44
N ASP A 8 20.71 33.05 -11.27
CA ASP A 8 21.65 32.10 -11.90
C ASP A 8 21.66 30.73 -11.18
N ARG A 9 21.41 30.71 -9.86
CA ARG A 9 21.35 29.45 -9.12
C ARG A 9 20.05 28.68 -9.37
N CYS A 10 18.93 29.37 -9.54
CA CYS A 10 17.66 28.74 -9.91
C CYS A 10 17.72 28.15 -11.33
N PHE A 11 18.40 28.82 -12.26
CA PHE A 11 18.56 28.34 -13.64
C PHE A 11 19.46 27.09 -13.72
N ALA A 12 20.56 27.05 -12.94
CA ALA A 12 21.46 25.88 -12.90
C ALA A 12 20.80 24.67 -12.21
N LEU A 13 19.98 24.88 -11.18
CA LEU A 13 19.23 23.82 -10.51
C LEU A 13 18.07 23.30 -11.38
N LEU A 14 17.45 24.15 -12.19
CA LEU A 14 16.40 23.74 -13.12
C LEU A 14 16.96 22.81 -14.21
N LEU A 15 18.15 23.14 -14.75
CA LEU A 15 18.77 22.36 -15.82
C LEU A 15 19.28 20.99 -15.33
N THR A 16 19.81 20.92 -14.10
CA THR A 16 20.27 19.65 -13.52
C THR A 16 19.10 18.77 -13.03
N LEU A 17 17.99 19.34 -12.60
CA LEU A 17 16.81 18.59 -12.19
C LEU A 17 16.05 18.04 -13.40
N LEU A 18 16.00 18.77 -14.51
CA LEU A 18 15.40 18.30 -15.77
C LEU A 18 16.19 17.14 -16.41
N LEU A 19 17.52 17.09 -16.24
CA LEU A 19 18.32 15.96 -16.73
C LEU A 19 18.16 14.70 -15.86
N ALA A 20 17.81 14.84 -14.58
CA ALA A 20 17.56 13.70 -13.68
C ALA A 20 16.15 13.11 -13.84
N LEU A 21 15.20 13.87 -14.40
CA LEU A 21 13.83 13.44 -14.71
C LEU A 21 13.66 12.83 -16.11
N GLY A 22 14.74 12.70 -16.87
CA GLY A 22 14.79 12.04 -18.19
C GLY A 22 14.61 10.52 -18.15
N LEU A 23 13.90 9.98 -17.17
CA LEU A 23 13.57 8.57 -17.07
C LEU A 23 12.10 8.34 -17.40
N THR A 24 11.90 7.94 -18.64
CA THR A 24 10.81 7.06 -19.12
C THR A 24 9.47 7.21 -18.39
N ALA A 25 8.71 8.26 -18.72
CA ALA A 25 7.27 8.14 -18.67
C ALA A 25 6.88 7.07 -19.69
N THR A 26 6.70 5.84 -19.25
CA THR A 26 5.96 4.86 -20.04
C THR A 26 4.51 5.37 -20.09
N ALA A 27 4.20 6.07 -21.18
CA ALA A 27 2.85 6.45 -21.50
C ALA A 27 2.03 5.15 -21.63
N PHE A 28 1.15 4.92 -20.69
CA PHE A 28 0.02 4.05 -20.91
C PHE A 28 -0.93 4.82 -21.83
N ALA A 29 -0.86 4.49 -23.12
CA ALA A 29 -1.81 5.00 -24.10
C ALA A 29 -3.17 4.40 -23.81
N VAL A 30 -4.04 5.17 -23.16
CA VAL A 30 -5.48 5.01 -23.28
C VAL A 30 -5.85 5.79 -24.55
N GLU A 31 -6.30 5.11 -25.59
CA GLU A 31 -6.90 5.75 -26.75
C GLU A 31 -8.19 6.47 -26.35
N GLY A 32 -8.11 7.77 -26.17
CA GLY A 32 -9.20 8.66 -25.90
C GLY A 32 -8.61 10.04 -25.66
N GLU A 33 -8.87 10.98 -26.56
CA GLU A 33 -8.52 12.41 -26.61
C GLU A 33 -7.42 12.83 -25.62
N THR A 34 -6.19 12.99 -26.13
CA THR A 34 -5.06 13.54 -25.36
C THR A 34 -5.49 14.94 -24.86
N PRO A 35 -5.63 15.17 -23.53
CA PRO A 35 -5.83 16.52 -23.05
C PRO A 35 -4.63 17.35 -23.52
N THR A 36 -4.90 18.44 -24.23
CA THR A 36 -3.87 19.41 -24.65
C THR A 36 -3.32 20.07 -23.39
N ARG A 37 -2.22 19.53 -22.86
CA ARG A 37 -1.51 20.15 -21.76
C ARG A 37 -0.97 21.49 -22.21
N PRO A 38 -1.09 22.56 -21.43
CA PRO A 38 -0.52 23.84 -21.78
C PRO A 38 1.00 23.69 -21.95
N LEU A 39 1.52 24.25 -23.04
CA LEU A 39 2.95 24.17 -23.38
C LEU A 39 3.67 25.43 -22.90
N ILE A 40 4.87 25.26 -22.34
CA ILE A 40 5.81 26.35 -22.03
C ILE A 40 6.98 26.25 -22.99
N THR A 41 7.36 27.34 -23.64
CA THR A 41 8.58 27.42 -24.43
C THR A 41 9.62 28.25 -23.68
N VAL A 42 10.75 27.62 -23.33
CA VAL A 42 11.90 28.27 -22.69
C VAL A 42 13.14 28.00 -23.57
N ASP A 43 13.84 29.03 -23.95
CA ASP A 43 15.05 28.93 -24.80
C ASP A 43 14.85 28.09 -26.08
N GLY A 44 13.64 28.17 -26.69
CA GLY A 44 13.29 27.43 -27.90
C GLY A 44 12.92 25.98 -27.68
N GLN A 45 12.91 25.48 -26.41
CA GLN A 45 12.40 24.16 -26.05
C GLN A 45 11.02 24.28 -25.43
N THR A 46 10.11 23.38 -25.83
CA THR A 46 8.73 23.36 -25.37
C THR A 46 8.56 22.28 -24.32
N TYR A 47 8.00 22.66 -23.17
CA TYR A 47 7.70 21.80 -22.02
C TYR A 47 6.19 21.78 -21.76
N GLU A 48 5.67 20.64 -21.31
CA GLU A 48 4.29 20.53 -20.85
C GLU A 48 4.18 20.92 -19.38
N ASP A 49 3.13 21.64 -19.01
CA ASP A 49 2.80 21.91 -17.60
C ASP A 49 2.51 20.60 -16.86
N ILE A 50 2.98 20.50 -15.63
CA ILE A 50 2.63 19.41 -14.72
C ILE A 50 1.24 19.73 -14.16
N THR A 51 0.25 18.89 -14.49
CA THR A 51 -1.13 19.05 -14.05
C THR A 51 -1.58 18.03 -13.01
N GLU A 52 -0.82 16.95 -12.85
CA GLU A 52 -1.09 15.86 -11.91
C GLU A 52 0.20 15.21 -11.41
N VAL A 53 0.12 14.54 -10.27
CA VAL A 53 1.24 13.79 -9.68
C VAL A 53 0.78 12.37 -9.37
N PRO A 54 1.49 11.33 -9.85
CA PRO A 54 1.18 9.96 -9.48
C PRO A 54 1.61 9.69 -8.03
N ILE A 55 0.65 9.31 -7.19
CA ILE A 55 0.92 8.80 -5.84
C ILE A 55 0.88 7.28 -5.92
N THR A 56 2.03 6.65 -5.73
CA THR A 56 2.19 5.20 -5.90
C THR A 56 2.14 4.48 -4.57
N LYS A 57 1.30 3.44 -4.51
CA LYS A 57 1.20 2.49 -3.41
C LYS A 57 1.83 1.17 -3.80
N LEU A 58 2.64 0.61 -2.90
CA LEU A 58 3.14 -0.76 -2.99
C LEU A 58 2.44 -1.63 -1.94
N TYR A 59 2.04 -2.84 -2.36
CA TYR A 59 1.50 -3.86 -1.48
C TYR A 59 2.30 -5.15 -1.64
N GLN A 60 3.00 -5.57 -0.58
CA GLN A 60 4.00 -6.63 -0.64
C GLN A 60 3.68 -7.78 0.31
N LEU A 61 3.94 -9.01 -0.13
CA LEU A 61 3.91 -10.19 0.73
C LEU A 61 5.21 -10.30 1.53
N VAL A 62 5.09 -10.57 2.83
CA VAL A 62 6.24 -10.91 3.70
C VAL A 62 6.64 -12.37 3.54
N ASN A 63 5.65 -13.25 3.33
CA ASN A 63 5.83 -14.70 3.27
C ASN A 63 5.41 -15.23 1.90
N ASP A 64 6.19 -16.15 1.36
CA ASP A 64 5.80 -16.90 0.17
C ASP A 64 4.58 -17.79 0.45
N GLY A 65 3.71 -17.92 -0.55
CA GLY A 65 2.50 -18.74 -0.45
C GLY A 65 1.32 -18.08 0.29
N ALA A 66 1.50 -16.88 0.84
CA ALA A 66 0.38 -16.10 1.35
C ALA A 66 -0.46 -15.51 0.21
N VAL A 67 -1.77 -15.36 0.44
CA VAL A 67 -2.70 -14.69 -0.48
C VAL A 67 -3.24 -13.46 0.23
N SER A 68 -2.87 -12.27 -0.25
CA SER A 68 -3.33 -11.02 0.37
C SER A 68 -4.84 -10.86 0.24
N PRO A 69 -5.54 -10.35 1.26
CA PRO A 69 -6.92 -9.94 1.12
C PRO A 69 -7.03 -8.77 0.13
N ALA A 70 -8.25 -8.56 -0.40
CA ALA A 70 -8.57 -7.29 -1.04
C ALA A 70 -8.43 -6.17 -0.03
N GLU A 71 -7.78 -5.06 -0.43
CA GLU A 71 -7.50 -3.95 0.48
C GLU A 71 -7.65 -2.60 -0.23
N THR A 72 -8.15 -1.62 0.50
CA THR A 72 -8.27 -0.24 0.02
C THR A 72 -7.53 0.68 0.96
N PHE A 73 -6.43 1.24 0.49
CA PHE A 73 -5.62 2.19 1.24
C PHE A 73 -6.13 3.61 0.99
N ARG A 74 -6.55 4.25 2.07
CA ARG A 74 -7.09 5.62 2.04
C ARG A 74 -6.05 6.65 2.43
N PHE A 75 -5.95 7.70 1.63
CA PHE A 75 -5.01 8.80 1.82
C PHE A 75 -5.76 10.12 2.01
N SER A 76 -5.12 11.03 2.74
CA SER A 76 -5.51 12.43 2.82
C SER A 76 -4.32 13.32 2.49
N ILE A 77 -4.58 14.47 1.84
CA ILE A 77 -3.59 15.49 1.56
C ILE A 77 -4.01 16.80 2.20
N ALA A 78 -3.09 17.46 2.89
CA ALA A 78 -3.30 18.73 3.56
C ALA A 78 -2.13 19.67 3.34
N ALA A 79 -2.38 20.99 3.37
CA ALA A 79 -1.34 22.01 3.36
C ALA A 79 -0.44 21.85 4.60
N ASP A 80 0.87 21.96 4.40
CA ASP A 80 1.87 21.88 5.48
C ASP A 80 2.62 23.21 5.63
N SER A 81 3.32 23.65 4.60
CA SER A 81 4.10 24.88 4.62
C SER A 81 4.27 25.50 3.23
N VAL A 82 4.57 26.80 3.22
CA VAL A 82 4.89 27.55 2.02
C VAL A 82 6.05 28.49 2.26
N THR A 83 6.97 28.60 1.29
CA THR A 83 8.10 29.51 1.32
C THR A 83 8.25 30.23 -0.02
N ASP A 84 8.99 31.33 -0.04
CA ASP A 84 9.30 32.12 -1.23
C ASP A 84 8.02 32.56 -2.00
N SER A 85 6.95 32.87 -1.27
CA SER A 85 5.65 33.22 -1.80
C SER A 85 5.08 34.48 -1.15
N ALA A 86 4.10 35.11 -1.81
CA ALA A 86 3.25 36.13 -1.20
C ALA A 86 2.28 35.53 -0.18
N ILE A 87 1.97 34.22 -0.30
CA ILE A 87 1.21 33.45 0.67
C ILE A 87 2.15 33.07 1.80
N THR A 88 1.79 33.39 3.03
CA THR A 88 2.64 33.17 4.22
C THR A 88 2.10 32.13 5.19
N ALA A 89 0.83 31.77 5.09
CA ALA A 89 0.21 30.78 5.95
C ALA A 89 -0.23 29.53 5.16
N ALA A 90 -0.05 28.36 5.74
CA ALA A 90 -0.49 27.11 5.16
C ALA A 90 -2.01 27.06 4.89
N ALA A 91 -2.78 27.74 5.73
CA ALA A 91 -4.25 27.83 5.58
C ALA A 91 -4.71 28.58 4.31
N ASP A 92 -3.84 29.42 3.74
CA ASP A 92 -4.12 30.20 2.54
C ASP A 92 -3.59 29.54 1.27
N MET A 93 -2.94 28.36 1.39
CA MET A 93 -2.45 27.58 0.25
C MET A 93 -3.61 27.02 -0.57
N PRO A 94 -3.42 26.85 -1.90
CA PRO A 94 -4.39 26.16 -2.75
C PRO A 94 -4.76 24.77 -2.19
N VAL A 95 -6.06 24.44 -2.23
CA VAL A 95 -6.59 23.19 -1.68
C VAL A 95 -6.70 22.14 -2.79
N PHE A 96 -6.26 20.93 -2.51
CA PHE A 96 -6.46 19.80 -3.41
C PHE A 96 -7.93 19.36 -3.45
N THR A 97 -8.41 19.07 -4.66
CA THR A 97 -9.74 18.49 -4.88
C THR A 97 -9.62 17.32 -5.84
N PRO A 98 -9.76 16.07 -5.36
CA PRO A 98 -10.13 15.68 -3.99
C PRO A 98 -8.98 15.85 -2.98
N SER A 99 -9.34 16.12 -1.71
CA SER A 99 -8.38 16.15 -0.58
C SER A 99 -8.17 14.76 0.08
N THR A 100 -8.97 13.78 -0.34
CA THR A 100 -8.84 12.37 0.04
C THR A 100 -8.98 11.49 -1.20
N PHE A 101 -8.23 10.39 -1.25
CA PHE A 101 -8.28 9.44 -2.36
C PHE A 101 -7.96 8.04 -1.88
N ASP A 102 -8.40 7.04 -2.65
CA ASP A 102 -8.24 5.64 -2.34
C ASP A 102 -7.40 4.94 -3.42
N ILE A 103 -6.55 3.99 -3.00
CA ILE A 103 -5.82 3.09 -3.90
C ILE A 103 -6.17 1.66 -3.49
N ALA A 104 -6.85 0.94 -4.38
CA ALA A 104 -7.37 -0.39 -4.11
C ALA A 104 -6.50 -1.48 -4.75
N PHE A 105 -6.45 -2.63 -4.07
CA PHE A 105 -5.87 -3.89 -4.54
C PHE A 105 -6.89 -5.00 -4.39
N SER A 106 -6.99 -5.86 -5.39
CA SER A 106 -7.83 -7.06 -5.32
C SER A 106 -7.20 -8.14 -4.44
N GLU A 107 -7.98 -9.12 -4.03
CA GLU A 107 -7.48 -10.32 -3.36
C GLU A 107 -6.38 -10.98 -4.21
N GLY A 108 -5.30 -11.39 -3.57
CA GLY A 108 -4.14 -12.00 -4.20
C GLY A 108 -3.25 -11.04 -4.99
N ALA A 109 -3.53 -9.74 -4.98
CA ALA A 109 -2.74 -8.77 -5.75
C ALA A 109 -1.32 -8.59 -5.24
N ALA A 110 -1.09 -8.66 -3.91
CA ALA A 110 0.25 -8.49 -3.35
C ALA A 110 1.19 -9.61 -3.79
N THR A 111 2.45 -9.26 -4.04
CA THR A 111 3.51 -10.20 -4.44
C THR A 111 4.74 -10.02 -3.55
N ALA A 112 5.66 -11.00 -3.57
CA ALA A 112 6.93 -10.88 -2.84
C ALA A 112 7.80 -9.69 -3.34
N ALA A 113 7.68 -9.34 -4.62
CA ALA A 113 8.36 -8.17 -5.20
C ALA A 113 7.64 -6.84 -4.92
N GLY A 114 6.39 -6.89 -4.44
CA GLY A 114 5.51 -5.74 -4.27
C GLY A 114 4.69 -5.46 -5.55
N ALA A 115 3.36 -5.51 -5.41
CA ALA A 115 2.46 -5.01 -6.44
C ALA A 115 2.31 -3.49 -6.30
N SER A 116 2.23 -2.77 -7.40
CA SER A 116 2.05 -1.32 -7.42
C SER A 116 0.72 -0.91 -8.02
N SER A 117 0.14 0.13 -7.45
CA SER A 117 -1.03 0.84 -7.99
C SER A 117 -0.85 2.32 -7.71
N SER A 118 -1.40 3.19 -8.55
CA SER A 118 -1.20 4.64 -8.43
C SER A 118 -2.53 5.39 -8.56
N PHE A 119 -2.61 6.51 -7.88
CA PHE A 119 -3.64 7.51 -8.07
C PHE A 119 -3.02 8.75 -8.70
N ALA A 120 -3.56 9.23 -9.84
CA ALA A 120 -3.15 10.47 -10.45
C ALA A 120 -3.81 11.63 -9.68
N LEU A 121 -3.06 12.29 -8.81
CA LEU A 121 -3.53 13.38 -7.98
C LEU A 121 -3.50 14.69 -8.79
N PRO A 122 -4.65 15.28 -9.16
CA PRO A 122 -4.67 16.53 -9.91
C PRO A 122 -4.15 17.68 -9.05
N LEU A 123 -3.28 18.50 -9.61
CA LEU A 123 -2.73 19.67 -8.94
C LEU A 123 -3.77 20.80 -8.88
N PRO A 124 -3.84 21.57 -7.78
CA PRO A 124 -4.66 22.76 -7.68
C PRO A 124 -4.08 23.89 -8.56
N GLU A 125 -4.90 24.89 -8.85
CA GLU A 125 -4.43 26.12 -9.50
C GLU A 125 -3.66 26.99 -8.50
N PHE A 126 -2.50 27.49 -8.92
CA PHE A 126 -1.67 28.39 -8.14
C PHE A 126 -1.80 29.82 -8.67
N SER A 127 -1.88 30.79 -7.76
CA SER A 127 -1.99 32.23 -8.10
C SER A 127 -0.71 33.00 -7.79
N SER A 128 0.25 32.40 -7.05
CA SER A 128 1.49 33.04 -6.64
C SER A 128 2.68 32.12 -6.86
N VAL A 129 3.83 32.70 -7.14
CA VAL A 129 5.10 31.98 -7.09
C VAL A 129 5.35 31.44 -5.68
N GLY A 130 6.14 30.38 -5.55
CA GLY A 130 6.52 29.87 -4.25
C GLY A 130 6.87 28.38 -4.27
N ILE A 131 7.28 27.91 -3.11
CA ILE A 131 7.51 26.49 -2.84
C ILE A 131 6.44 26.03 -1.84
N TYR A 132 5.49 25.26 -2.34
CA TYR A 132 4.35 24.77 -1.58
C TYR A 132 4.59 23.33 -1.15
N THR A 133 4.51 23.06 0.15
CA THR A 133 4.65 21.72 0.70
C THR A 133 3.32 21.24 1.25
N TYR A 134 2.91 20.06 0.80
CA TYR A 134 1.71 19.36 1.29
C TYR A 134 2.10 18.05 1.92
N LYS A 135 1.38 17.67 2.96
CA LYS A 135 1.55 16.42 3.69
C LYS A 135 0.49 15.42 3.25
N ILE A 136 0.93 14.25 2.78
CA ILE A 136 0.07 13.12 2.44
C ILE A 136 0.21 12.09 3.55
N THR A 137 -0.92 11.65 4.10
CA THR A 137 -0.97 10.63 5.16
C THR A 137 -1.90 9.50 4.77
N GLU A 138 -1.46 8.27 5.06
CA GLU A 138 -2.30 7.08 4.94
C GLU A 138 -3.08 6.88 6.24
N SER A 139 -4.37 6.58 6.13
CA SER A 139 -5.18 6.16 7.27
C SER A 139 -4.89 4.69 7.57
N ALA A 140 -4.59 4.37 8.82
CA ALA A 140 -4.46 2.97 9.22
C ALA A 140 -5.81 2.25 9.05
N GLY A 141 -5.77 1.07 8.43
CA GLY A 141 -6.92 0.16 8.36
C GLY A 141 -6.90 -0.86 9.48
N SER A 142 -7.83 -1.82 9.42
CA SER A 142 -8.03 -2.86 10.42
C SER A 142 -7.88 -4.29 9.87
N THR A 143 -7.39 -4.47 8.64
CA THR A 143 -7.24 -5.79 8.05
C THR A 143 -6.13 -6.58 8.72
N ALA A 144 -6.45 -7.74 9.28
CA ALA A 144 -5.51 -8.61 9.96
C ALA A 144 -4.38 -9.06 9.02
N GLY A 145 -3.17 -9.10 9.53
CA GLY A 145 -1.96 -9.44 8.76
C GLY A 145 -1.41 -8.29 7.92
N VAL A 146 -2.15 -7.18 7.76
CA VAL A 146 -1.66 -5.98 7.04
C VAL A 146 -0.91 -5.07 8.01
N THR A 147 0.29 -4.68 7.61
CA THR A 147 1.06 -3.64 8.29
C THR A 147 0.93 -2.35 7.50
N TYR A 148 0.23 -1.37 8.09
CA TYR A 148 -0.01 -0.06 7.48
C TYR A 148 1.16 0.89 7.72
N ASN A 149 1.52 1.66 6.70
CA ASN A 149 2.60 2.63 6.80
C ASN A 149 2.13 3.90 7.51
N GLY A 150 2.71 4.17 8.69
CA GLY A 150 2.43 5.39 9.46
C GLY A 150 3.26 6.60 9.04
N GLN A 151 4.14 6.48 8.04
CA GLN A 151 5.00 7.57 7.59
C GLN A 151 4.24 8.50 6.64
N ALA A 152 4.40 9.81 6.85
CA ALA A 152 3.86 10.80 5.93
C ALA A 152 4.78 10.96 4.72
N LEU A 153 4.17 11.17 3.54
CA LEU A 153 4.83 11.58 2.33
C LEU A 153 4.63 13.09 2.14
N TYR A 154 5.65 13.79 1.71
CA TYR A 154 5.61 15.23 1.46
C TYR A 154 5.69 15.53 -0.03
N LEU A 155 4.69 16.21 -0.54
CA LEU A 155 4.63 16.72 -1.91
C LEU A 155 5.08 18.17 -1.91
N LYS A 156 6.24 18.45 -2.48
CA LYS A 156 6.78 19.79 -2.67
C LYS A 156 6.55 20.24 -4.10
N ILE A 157 5.88 21.36 -4.29
CA ILE A 157 5.53 21.94 -5.59
C ILE A 157 6.23 23.28 -5.72
N THR A 158 7.07 23.43 -6.73
CA THR A 158 7.73 24.69 -7.06
C THR A 158 6.94 25.39 -8.16
N VAL A 159 6.46 26.59 -7.86
CA VAL A 159 5.69 27.43 -8.79
C VAL A 159 6.52 28.67 -9.13
N LEU A 160 6.70 28.90 -10.42
CA LEU A 160 7.46 30.02 -10.96
C LEU A 160 6.59 30.87 -11.90
N GLN A 161 7.01 32.11 -12.11
CA GLN A 161 6.46 32.96 -13.16
C GLN A 161 7.55 33.18 -14.21
N PRO A 162 7.44 32.56 -15.41
CA PRO A 162 8.39 32.78 -16.48
C PRO A 162 8.40 34.26 -16.95
N GLU A 163 9.55 34.69 -17.40
CA GLU A 163 9.72 36.08 -17.89
C GLU A 163 8.83 36.32 -19.14
N GLY A 164 8.06 37.40 -19.11
CA GLY A 164 7.14 37.74 -20.21
C GLY A 164 5.78 37.04 -20.15
N GLU A 165 5.58 36.12 -19.24
CA GLU A 165 4.26 35.47 -19.02
C GLU A 165 3.52 36.14 -17.86
N GLY A 166 2.22 36.42 -18.07
CA GLY A 166 1.34 37.01 -17.05
C GLY A 166 0.81 35.99 -16.03
N LYS A 167 1.22 34.70 -16.13
CA LYS A 167 0.73 33.59 -15.32
C LYS A 167 1.86 32.85 -14.64
N VAL A 168 1.57 32.32 -13.44
CA VAL A 168 2.46 31.39 -12.74
C VAL A 168 2.27 29.98 -13.29
N ARG A 169 3.32 29.13 -13.15
CA ARG A 169 3.32 27.75 -13.62
C ARG A 169 4.01 26.81 -12.64
N VAL A 170 3.56 25.56 -12.62
CA VAL A 170 4.23 24.51 -11.88
C VAL A 170 5.51 24.09 -12.62
N ALA A 171 6.63 24.45 -12.05
CA ALA A 171 7.95 24.17 -12.64
C ALA A 171 8.51 22.81 -12.23
N ALA A 172 8.24 22.36 -11.00
CA ALA A 172 8.71 21.07 -10.49
C ALA A 172 7.81 20.54 -9.40
N VAL A 173 7.75 19.21 -9.31
CA VAL A 173 7.17 18.47 -8.21
C VAL A 173 8.19 17.49 -7.64
N HIS A 174 8.19 17.33 -6.31
CA HIS A 174 9.05 16.41 -5.61
C HIS A 174 8.26 15.70 -4.52
N LEU A 175 8.30 14.36 -4.52
CA LEU A 175 7.79 13.52 -3.45
C LEU A 175 8.96 13.06 -2.58
N GLY A 176 8.81 13.19 -1.26
CA GLY A 176 9.85 12.85 -0.30
C GLY A 176 9.33 12.56 1.08
N SER A 177 10.20 12.02 1.91
CA SER A 177 9.99 11.86 3.35
C SER A 177 10.19 13.17 4.11
N ALA A 178 9.94 13.17 5.42
CA ALA A 178 10.04 14.36 6.27
C ALA A 178 11.46 14.96 6.30
N ASP A 179 12.52 14.17 6.10
CA ASP A 179 13.91 14.62 6.03
C ASP A 179 14.29 15.17 4.63
N GLY A 180 13.36 15.17 3.68
CA GLY A 180 13.54 15.67 2.32
C GLY A 180 14.21 14.67 1.37
N SER A 181 14.47 13.43 1.79
CA SER A 181 14.94 12.39 0.89
C SER A 181 13.82 11.98 -0.09
N LYS A 182 14.20 11.63 -1.32
CA LYS A 182 13.23 11.21 -2.34
C LYS A 182 12.53 9.92 -1.93
N GLN A 183 11.22 9.92 -2.01
CA GLN A 183 10.38 8.75 -1.75
C GLN A 183 9.24 8.70 -2.77
N ASP A 184 9.28 7.72 -3.67
CA ASP A 184 8.35 7.65 -4.81
C ASP A 184 7.11 6.79 -4.53
N ASN A 185 7.09 6.08 -3.39
CA ASN A 185 6.01 5.14 -3.07
C ASN A 185 5.77 5.01 -1.56
N ILE A 186 4.62 4.46 -1.22
CA ILE A 186 4.22 4.11 0.13
C ILE A 186 4.03 2.60 0.17
N LEU A 187 4.79 1.91 1.03
CA LEU A 187 4.79 0.46 1.14
C LEU A 187 3.94 0.00 2.32
N ASN A 188 2.97 -0.91 2.07
CA ASN A 188 2.35 -1.75 3.10
C ASN A 188 2.66 -3.21 2.82
N THR A 189 2.64 -4.02 3.87
CA THR A 189 2.94 -5.44 3.76
C THR A 189 1.80 -6.29 4.31
N TYR A 190 1.66 -7.50 3.76
CA TYR A 190 0.78 -8.53 4.29
C TYR A 190 1.60 -9.73 4.74
N SER A 191 1.26 -10.25 5.92
CA SER A 191 1.90 -11.42 6.52
C SER A 191 0.85 -12.45 6.95
N ALA A 192 1.05 -13.70 6.54
CA ALA A 192 0.24 -14.84 6.95
C ALA A 192 1.11 -16.07 7.20
N GLY A 193 0.64 -16.98 8.03
CA GLY A 193 1.34 -18.20 8.39
C GLY A 193 0.61 -19.46 7.94
N THR A 194 1.22 -20.61 8.28
CA THR A 194 0.66 -21.94 8.07
C THR A 194 0.69 -22.73 9.37
N LEU A 195 -0.40 -23.40 9.70
CA LEU A 195 -0.50 -24.37 10.78
C LEU A 195 -0.58 -25.78 10.18
N ASN A 196 0.36 -26.64 10.57
CA ASN A 196 0.33 -28.06 10.21
C ASN A 196 0.05 -28.90 11.44
N VAL A 197 -0.94 -29.81 11.34
CA VAL A 197 -1.31 -30.78 12.38
C VAL A 197 -1.06 -32.17 11.81
N THR A 198 -0.13 -32.92 12.43
CA THR A 198 0.22 -34.28 11.98
C THR A 198 -0.12 -35.30 13.07
N LYS A 199 -0.84 -36.38 12.71
CA LYS A 199 -1.11 -37.48 13.61
C LYS A 199 0.00 -38.53 13.58
N THR A 200 0.52 -38.89 14.76
CA THR A 200 1.44 -40.02 14.91
C THR A 200 0.91 -40.98 15.93
N VAL A 201 0.73 -42.25 15.54
CA VAL A 201 0.35 -43.35 16.44
C VAL A 201 1.62 -44.17 16.73
N ALA A 202 1.97 -44.27 18.01
CA ALA A 202 3.13 -44.99 18.50
C ALA A 202 2.72 -46.31 19.19
N GLY A 203 3.68 -47.23 19.34
CA GLY A 203 3.48 -48.52 19.98
C GLY A 203 3.14 -49.64 19.00
N LEU A 204 3.31 -50.88 19.46
CA LEU A 204 3.13 -52.11 18.66
C LEU A 204 1.65 -52.46 18.44
N LEU A 205 0.77 -52.01 19.33
CA LEU A 205 -0.68 -52.30 19.30
C LEU A 205 -1.50 -51.08 18.80
N GLY A 206 -0.86 -49.97 18.49
CA GLY A 206 -1.58 -48.79 18.03
C GLY A 206 -2.21 -48.98 16.65
N ASP A 207 -3.52 -48.76 16.54
CA ASP A 207 -4.24 -48.82 15.29
C ASP A 207 -3.87 -47.60 14.39
N ARG A 208 -3.13 -47.86 13.35
CA ARG A 208 -2.68 -46.83 12.40
C ARG A 208 -3.72 -46.49 11.31
N ASP A 209 -4.75 -47.31 11.17
CA ASP A 209 -5.83 -47.13 10.20
C ASP A 209 -7.03 -46.41 10.81
N LYS A 210 -7.04 -46.22 12.12
CA LYS A 210 -8.09 -45.51 12.86
C LYS A 210 -8.10 -44.02 12.48
N ASP A 211 -9.31 -43.49 12.33
CA ASP A 211 -9.55 -42.06 12.17
C ASP A 211 -9.59 -41.37 13.53
N PHE A 212 -8.70 -40.41 13.73
CA PHE A 212 -8.62 -39.58 14.93
C PHE A 212 -9.17 -38.20 14.61
N ARG A 213 -10.17 -37.74 15.36
CA ARG A 213 -10.81 -36.46 15.16
C ARG A 213 -10.09 -35.34 15.88
N PHE A 214 -9.89 -34.23 15.13
CA PHE A 214 -9.23 -33.01 15.59
C PHE A 214 -10.17 -31.82 15.45
N HIS A 215 -10.02 -30.88 16.37
CA HIS A 215 -10.69 -29.60 16.39
C HIS A 215 -9.61 -28.51 16.41
N VAL A 216 -9.58 -27.64 15.39
CA VAL A 216 -8.75 -26.43 15.38
C VAL A 216 -9.67 -25.25 15.57
N THR A 217 -9.59 -24.62 16.73
CA THR A 217 -10.32 -23.38 17.02
C THR A 217 -9.40 -22.20 16.75
N LEU A 218 -9.74 -21.43 15.72
CA LEU A 218 -9.12 -20.16 15.38
C LEU A 218 -9.80 -19.05 16.17
N THR A 219 -9.03 -18.09 16.67
CA THR A 219 -9.55 -16.92 17.39
C THR A 219 -9.02 -15.65 16.74
N ARG A 220 -9.94 -14.79 16.29
CA ARG A 220 -9.58 -13.51 15.68
C ARG A 220 -9.05 -12.54 16.73
N GLN A 221 -8.13 -11.68 16.31
CA GLN A 221 -7.69 -10.55 17.12
C GLN A 221 -8.82 -9.50 17.17
N SER A 222 -9.14 -9.02 18.38
CA SER A 222 -10.16 -7.99 18.57
C SER A 222 -9.77 -6.68 17.86
N GLY A 223 -10.72 -6.08 17.14
CA GLY A 223 -10.52 -4.83 16.41
C GLY A 223 -9.91 -5.00 15.02
N TYR A 224 -9.71 -6.25 14.56
CA TYR A 224 -9.20 -6.52 13.21
C TYR A 224 -10.24 -7.26 12.35
N ASP A 225 -10.27 -6.90 11.06
CA ASP A 225 -11.04 -7.63 10.05
C ASP A 225 -10.27 -8.87 9.62
N MET A 226 -10.86 -10.03 9.81
CA MET A 226 -10.30 -11.33 9.45
C MET A 226 -11.20 -12.05 8.44
N ASN A 227 -11.39 -11.44 7.28
CA ASN A 227 -12.21 -11.98 6.20
C ASN A 227 -11.38 -12.64 5.09
N SER A 228 -10.08 -12.88 5.34
CA SER A 228 -9.21 -13.56 4.39
C SER A 228 -9.66 -15.00 4.18
N THR A 229 -9.58 -15.46 2.94
CA THR A 229 -9.77 -16.87 2.60
C THR A 229 -8.62 -17.70 3.20
N ILE A 230 -8.97 -18.73 3.98
CA ILE A 230 -8.01 -19.69 4.55
C ILE A 230 -7.98 -20.93 3.67
N GLY A 231 -6.77 -21.29 3.22
CA GLY A 231 -6.54 -22.57 2.56
C GLY A 231 -6.55 -23.69 3.61
N PHE A 232 -7.17 -24.81 3.28
CA PHE A 232 -7.25 -25.97 4.14
C PHE A 232 -7.03 -27.25 3.34
N SER A 233 -6.14 -28.12 3.80
CA SER A 233 -5.94 -29.43 3.17
C SER A 233 -5.88 -30.52 4.22
N VAL A 234 -6.41 -31.69 3.90
CA VAL A 234 -6.34 -32.91 4.72
C VAL A 234 -5.82 -34.03 3.86
N ALA A 235 -4.72 -34.67 4.27
CA ALA A 235 -4.09 -35.78 3.55
C ALA A 235 -3.86 -35.47 2.05
N GLY A 236 -3.56 -34.21 1.71
CA GLY A 236 -3.28 -33.79 0.34
C GLY A 236 -4.54 -33.43 -0.49
N VAL A 237 -5.72 -33.39 0.11
CA VAL A 237 -6.94 -32.89 -0.55
C VAL A 237 -7.15 -31.43 -0.18
N ASP A 238 -6.98 -30.54 -1.15
CA ASP A 238 -7.07 -29.10 -0.97
C ASP A 238 -8.52 -28.60 -0.97
N GLN A 239 -8.80 -27.68 -0.05
CA GLN A 239 -10.05 -26.96 0.13
C GLN A 239 -9.72 -25.52 0.55
N SER A 240 -10.73 -24.64 0.59
CA SER A 240 -10.61 -23.32 1.16
C SER A 240 -11.92 -22.92 1.82
N PHE A 241 -11.85 -22.03 2.79
CA PHE A 241 -13.05 -21.49 3.44
C PHE A 241 -12.83 -20.08 3.93
N THR A 242 -13.90 -19.31 4.02
CA THR A 242 -13.92 -18.03 4.73
C THR A 242 -14.42 -18.31 6.15
N PRO A 243 -13.68 -17.92 7.19
CA PRO A 243 -14.08 -18.19 8.57
C PRO A 243 -15.43 -17.54 8.92
N ALA A 244 -16.34 -18.35 9.50
CA ALA A 244 -17.57 -17.86 10.11
C ALA A 244 -17.33 -17.69 11.62
N TRP A 245 -17.16 -16.45 12.04
CA TRP A 245 -16.85 -16.12 13.43
C TRP A 245 -18.10 -16.11 14.30
N ASP A 246 -18.03 -16.79 15.45
CA ASP A 246 -19.05 -16.72 16.49
C ASP A 246 -18.97 -15.39 17.28
N ASP A 247 -19.87 -15.23 18.29
CA ASP A 247 -19.93 -14.04 19.14
C ASP A 247 -18.65 -13.83 19.98
N ASN A 248 -17.85 -14.88 20.18
CA ASN A 248 -16.57 -14.84 20.89
C ASN A 248 -15.39 -14.57 19.93
N GLY A 249 -15.66 -14.41 18.64
CA GLY A 249 -14.65 -14.25 17.61
C GLY A 249 -13.89 -15.54 17.31
N GLN A 250 -14.54 -16.70 17.47
CA GLN A 250 -13.96 -18.01 17.23
C GLN A 250 -14.59 -18.69 16.02
N CYS A 251 -13.77 -19.48 15.33
CA CYS A 251 -14.18 -20.35 14.24
C CYS A 251 -13.48 -21.70 14.40
N THR A 252 -14.25 -22.80 14.45
CA THR A 252 -13.72 -24.16 14.61
C THR A 252 -13.75 -24.92 13.29
N VAL A 253 -12.65 -25.59 12.97
CA VAL A 253 -12.48 -26.48 11.83
C VAL A 253 -12.25 -27.89 12.33
N ASP A 254 -13.13 -28.80 11.95
CA ASP A 254 -13.08 -30.21 12.33
C ASP A 254 -12.55 -31.06 11.19
N PHE A 255 -11.69 -32.03 11.50
CA PHE A 255 -11.18 -32.99 10.52
C PHE A 255 -10.71 -34.27 11.19
N THR A 256 -10.45 -35.31 10.39
CA THR A 256 -9.88 -36.58 10.87
C THR A 256 -8.54 -36.83 10.21
N LEU A 257 -7.62 -37.42 10.97
CA LEU A 257 -6.32 -37.88 10.48
C LEU A 257 -6.06 -39.30 10.93
N LYS A 258 -5.45 -40.09 10.04
CA LYS A 258 -4.82 -41.37 10.33
C LYS A 258 -3.33 -41.18 10.65
N HIS A 259 -2.69 -42.22 11.14
CA HIS A 259 -1.24 -42.22 11.34
C HIS A 259 -0.49 -41.74 10.09
N GLY A 260 0.42 -40.78 10.27
CA GLY A 260 1.26 -40.20 9.22
C GLY A 260 0.56 -39.15 8.33
N GLN A 261 -0.75 -38.93 8.50
CA GLN A 261 -1.45 -37.89 7.77
C GLN A 261 -1.27 -36.52 8.42
N THR A 262 -1.34 -35.49 7.59
CA THR A 262 -1.24 -34.07 7.99
C THR A 262 -2.44 -33.30 7.45
N ALA A 263 -3.00 -32.44 8.30
CA ALA A 263 -3.87 -31.35 7.90
C ALA A 263 -3.07 -30.04 7.92
N SER A 264 -3.31 -29.17 6.94
CA SER A 264 -2.65 -27.87 6.84
C SER A 264 -3.69 -26.78 6.70
N LEU A 265 -3.57 -25.73 7.52
CA LEU A 265 -4.31 -24.48 7.38
C LEU A 265 -3.31 -23.42 6.94
N THR A 266 -3.52 -22.84 5.75
CA THR A 266 -2.63 -21.85 5.15
C THR A 266 -3.30 -20.50 5.07
N ASN A 267 -2.51 -19.47 4.87
CA ASN A 267 -2.97 -18.09 4.78
C ASN A 267 -3.67 -17.59 6.07
N LEU A 268 -3.15 -18.03 7.23
CA LEU A 268 -3.61 -17.55 8.54
C LEU A 268 -3.01 -16.17 8.79
N PRO A 269 -3.81 -15.08 8.84
CA PRO A 269 -3.30 -13.73 9.06
C PRO A 269 -2.50 -13.63 10.34
N TYR A 270 -1.39 -12.89 10.30
CA TYR A 270 -0.56 -12.66 11.48
C TYR A 270 -1.37 -11.97 12.59
N GLY A 271 -1.17 -12.43 13.84
CA GLY A 271 -1.94 -11.96 15.01
C GLY A 271 -3.16 -12.83 15.36
N MET A 272 -3.52 -13.81 14.53
CA MET A 272 -4.52 -14.82 14.87
C MET A 272 -3.93 -15.80 15.88
N SER A 273 -4.73 -16.20 16.89
CA SER A 273 -4.39 -17.29 17.80
C SER A 273 -5.20 -18.56 17.46
N TYR A 274 -4.70 -19.72 17.90
CA TYR A 274 -5.38 -20.98 17.66
C TYR A 274 -5.17 -21.96 18.83
N THR A 275 -6.08 -22.91 18.95
CA THR A 275 -5.94 -24.11 19.80
C THR A 275 -6.20 -25.35 18.96
N VAL A 276 -5.48 -26.45 19.26
CA VAL A 276 -5.67 -27.73 18.60
C VAL A 276 -5.99 -28.75 19.68
N THR A 277 -7.10 -29.48 19.54
CA THR A 277 -7.51 -30.58 20.43
C THR A 277 -7.80 -31.82 19.61
N GLU A 278 -7.50 -32.97 20.17
CA GLU A 278 -7.87 -34.29 19.66
C GLU A 278 -8.93 -34.87 20.61
N ASP A 279 -9.92 -35.61 20.09
CA ASP A 279 -10.88 -36.32 20.90
C ASP A 279 -10.19 -37.32 21.83
N ASP A 280 -10.79 -37.58 22.99
CA ASP A 280 -10.27 -38.55 23.94
C ASP A 280 -10.60 -40.00 23.50
N TYR A 281 -9.56 -40.77 23.21
CA TYR A 281 -9.62 -42.17 22.82
C TYR A 281 -9.09 -43.10 23.90
N THR A 282 -8.84 -42.63 25.13
CA THR A 282 -8.25 -43.45 26.23
C THR A 282 -9.10 -44.64 26.64
N GLY A 283 -10.41 -44.65 26.34
CA GLY A 283 -11.33 -45.76 26.62
C GLY A 283 -11.44 -46.82 25.51
N GLU A 284 -10.73 -46.62 24.38
CA GLU A 284 -10.90 -47.49 23.21
C GLU A 284 -9.72 -48.45 22.97
N GLY A 285 -8.80 -48.61 23.91
CA GLY A 285 -7.73 -49.60 23.94
C GLY A 285 -6.34 -49.01 23.72
#